data_af3588cff5df6faf7717b6680cf0a3c0
#
_entry.id   af3588cff5df6faf7717b6680cf0a3c0
#
_cell.length_a   1.000
_cell.length_b   1.000
_cell.length_c   1.000
_cell.angle_alpha   90.00
_cell.angle_beta   90.00
_cell.angle_gamma   90.00
#
_symmetry.space_group_name_H-M   'P 1'
#
loop_
_entity.id
_entity.type
_entity.pdbx_description
1 polymer ?
#
loop_
_entity_poly.entity_id
_entity_poly.type
_entity_poly.pdbx_seq_one_letter_code
_entity_poly.pdbx_strand_id
1 'polypeptide(L)'
;MLALPPTAASRHPRAGLSLLEVLVAGGILAVGLASVSALLPAASARLGQATQQDRAGVLAANARAECVNRGLVAADIFSSATTACVFGELAGLSGTGIAGASANLAQRTGTSAFQLADDPAFRWGAMLTPASGGTTSGTAMAGLPATLSIAVFRKAPTISGTIRLTGGTSSPLFRLTSGSIEVWHLSKKTLLDPNEAFRRRFLPACSHVVALTNPPRWVRVTSSWTMPGPITSGSENVAGRRSFVVLDPNPLTGSGTTVNVIGFDGLLRVDHHPVTLD
;
A
#
# COMPACT_ATOMS: atom_id res chain seq x y z
N MET A 1 -56.45 60.11 -48.04
CA MET A 1 -55.97 58.70 -48.05
C MET A 1 -54.58 58.66 -48.57
N LEU A 2 -53.62 58.56 -47.67
CA LEU A 2 -52.21 58.45 -48.02
C LEU A 2 -51.81 56.97 -48.02
N ALA A 3 -51.47 56.44 -49.18
CA ALA A 3 -50.97 55.05 -49.30
C ALA A 3 -49.52 54.99 -48.86
N LEU A 4 -49.21 54.16 -47.88
CA LEU A 4 -47.86 53.85 -47.45
C LEU A 4 -47.16 52.95 -48.51
N PRO A 5 -45.88 53.21 -48.83
CA PRO A 5 -45.16 52.37 -49.77
C PRO A 5 -44.84 50.99 -49.13
N PRO A 6 -44.77 49.90 -49.92
CA PRO A 6 -44.44 48.59 -49.43
C PRO A 6 -42.99 48.54 -49.00
N THR A 7 -42.73 48.13 -47.77
CA THR A 7 -41.39 47.88 -47.24
C THR A 7 -40.79 46.71 -48.00
N ALA A 8 -39.71 47.00 -48.75
CA ALA A 8 -38.90 46.00 -49.45
C ALA A 8 -38.23 45.09 -48.41
N ALA A 9 -38.62 43.82 -48.36
CA ALA A 9 -37.98 42.81 -47.56
C ALA A 9 -36.53 42.61 -48.03
N SER A 10 -35.59 43.05 -47.22
CA SER A 10 -34.16 42.82 -47.40
C SER A 10 -33.87 41.31 -47.40
N ARG A 11 -33.70 40.73 -48.57
CA ARG A 11 -33.19 39.36 -48.72
C ARG A 11 -31.68 39.36 -48.36
N HIS A 12 -31.33 39.05 -47.14
CA HIS A 12 -29.92 38.77 -46.79
C HIS A 12 -29.43 37.60 -47.66
N PRO A 13 -28.32 37.79 -48.40
CA PRO A 13 -27.73 36.69 -49.15
C PRO A 13 -27.31 35.62 -48.15
N ARG A 14 -27.84 34.43 -48.32
CA ARG A 14 -27.38 33.26 -47.55
C ARG A 14 -25.95 32.98 -47.97
N ALA A 15 -24.97 33.44 -47.18
CA ALA A 15 -23.58 33.08 -47.33
C ALA A 15 -23.47 31.55 -47.20
N GLY A 16 -23.17 30.87 -48.30
CA GLY A 16 -22.87 29.44 -48.28
C GLY A 16 -21.57 29.20 -47.50
N LEU A 17 -21.54 28.22 -46.60
CA LEU A 17 -20.32 27.81 -45.95
C LEU A 17 -19.28 27.35 -46.98
N SER A 18 -18.09 27.86 -46.90
CA SER A 18 -17.01 27.41 -47.80
C SER A 18 -16.55 26.01 -47.43
N LEU A 19 -16.16 25.21 -48.41
CA LEU A 19 -15.67 23.82 -48.16
C LEU A 19 -14.49 23.84 -47.19
N LEU A 20 -13.65 24.87 -47.22
CA LEU A 20 -12.54 25.06 -46.29
C LEU A 20 -13.01 25.23 -44.85
N GLU A 21 -14.08 25.98 -44.62
CA GLU A 21 -14.62 26.26 -43.29
C GLU A 21 -15.19 24.99 -42.64
N VAL A 22 -15.86 24.15 -43.45
CA VAL A 22 -16.35 22.81 -42.99
C VAL A 22 -15.18 21.91 -42.67
N LEU A 23 -14.11 21.89 -43.47
CA LEU A 23 -12.92 21.08 -43.20
C LEU A 23 -12.19 21.52 -41.93
N VAL A 24 -12.03 22.83 -41.74
CA VAL A 24 -11.39 23.36 -40.51
C VAL A 24 -12.23 23.05 -39.27
N ALA A 25 -13.56 23.28 -39.32
CA ALA A 25 -14.44 22.97 -38.23
C ALA A 25 -14.44 21.48 -37.90
N GLY A 26 -14.47 20.61 -38.93
CA GLY A 26 -14.36 19.17 -38.78
C GLY A 26 -13.02 18.74 -38.17
N GLY A 27 -11.93 19.38 -38.58
CA GLY A 27 -10.60 19.12 -38.01
C GLY A 27 -10.52 19.48 -36.51
N ILE A 28 -11.03 20.65 -36.15
CA ILE A 28 -11.06 21.08 -34.72
C ILE A 28 -11.95 20.12 -33.88
N LEU A 29 -13.10 19.73 -34.41
CA LEU A 29 -13.99 18.80 -33.74
C LEU A 29 -13.33 17.44 -33.57
N ALA A 30 -12.65 16.91 -34.58
CA ALA A 30 -11.95 15.64 -34.52
C ALA A 30 -10.84 15.65 -33.46
N VAL A 31 -10.04 16.71 -33.40
CA VAL A 31 -8.99 16.87 -32.36
C VAL A 31 -9.61 16.98 -30.97
N GLY A 32 -10.71 17.73 -30.84
CA GLY A 32 -11.44 17.84 -29.58
C GLY A 32 -11.98 16.50 -29.08
N LEU A 33 -12.60 15.73 -29.96
CA LEU A 33 -13.10 14.38 -29.64
C LEU A 33 -11.98 13.41 -29.30
N ALA A 34 -10.87 13.44 -30.05
CA ALA A 34 -9.70 12.59 -29.78
C ALA A 34 -9.10 12.87 -28.39
N SER A 35 -8.98 14.15 -28.00
CA SER A 35 -8.45 14.53 -26.68
C SER A 35 -9.38 14.09 -25.53
N VAL A 36 -10.68 14.23 -25.67
CA VAL A 36 -11.65 13.73 -24.67
C VAL A 36 -11.60 12.21 -24.57
N SER A 37 -11.55 11.52 -25.72
CA SER A 37 -11.48 10.05 -25.75
C SER A 37 -10.22 9.51 -25.09
N ALA A 38 -9.10 10.20 -25.18
CA ALA A 38 -7.85 9.82 -24.51
C ALA A 38 -7.92 9.95 -22.98
N LEU A 39 -8.78 10.82 -22.44
CA LEU A 39 -8.94 11.00 -20.99
C LEU A 39 -9.84 9.94 -20.33
N LEU A 40 -10.77 9.32 -21.08
CA LEU A 40 -11.74 8.38 -20.53
C LEU A 40 -11.09 7.16 -19.85
N PRO A 41 -10.06 6.49 -20.42
CA PRO A 41 -9.41 5.37 -19.75
C PRO A 41 -8.73 5.78 -18.43
N ALA A 42 -8.09 6.95 -18.39
CA ALA A 42 -7.45 7.45 -17.19
C ALA A 42 -8.47 7.81 -16.09
N ALA A 43 -9.60 8.42 -16.47
CA ALA A 43 -10.68 8.74 -15.55
C ALA A 43 -11.34 7.47 -14.99
N SER A 44 -11.62 6.48 -15.83
CA SER A 44 -12.21 5.20 -15.38
C SER A 44 -11.29 4.43 -14.43
N ALA A 45 -9.98 4.42 -14.70
CA ALA A 45 -8.99 3.79 -13.82
C ALA A 45 -8.95 4.48 -12.44
N ARG A 46 -8.97 5.82 -12.41
CA ARG A 46 -9.00 6.60 -11.16
C ARG A 46 -10.29 6.37 -10.37
N LEU A 47 -11.43 6.33 -11.06
CA LEU A 47 -12.71 6.03 -10.42
C LEU A 47 -12.72 4.63 -9.81
N GLY A 48 -12.19 3.63 -10.52
CA GLY A 48 -12.02 2.28 -10.00
C GLY A 48 -11.13 2.22 -8.76
N GLN A 49 -10.02 2.97 -8.73
CA GLN A 49 -9.16 3.07 -7.56
C GLN A 49 -9.86 3.76 -6.38
N ALA A 50 -10.56 4.87 -6.61
CA ALA A 50 -11.32 5.57 -5.58
C ALA A 50 -12.38 4.66 -4.95
N THR A 51 -13.17 3.96 -5.78
CA THR A 51 -14.17 3.02 -5.30
C THR A 51 -13.57 1.88 -4.47
N GLN A 52 -12.39 1.37 -4.86
CA GLN A 52 -11.70 0.35 -4.07
C GLN A 52 -11.22 0.89 -2.72
N GLN A 53 -10.71 2.14 -2.68
CA GLN A 53 -10.28 2.78 -1.44
C GLN A 53 -11.45 3.05 -0.49
N ASP A 54 -12.59 3.50 -1.02
CA ASP A 54 -13.80 3.73 -0.22
C ASP A 54 -14.31 2.42 0.40
N ARG A 55 -14.40 1.36 -0.40
CA ARG A 55 -14.75 0.02 0.10
C ARG A 55 -13.75 -0.46 1.15
N ALA A 56 -12.46 -0.31 0.91
CA ALA A 56 -11.44 -0.68 1.88
C ALA A 56 -11.59 0.10 3.20
N GLY A 57 -12.02 1.37 3.16
CA GLY A 57 -12.32 2.17 4.34
C GLY A 57 -13.48 1.62 5.16
N VAL A 58 -14.58 1.28 4.51
CA VAL A 58 -15.74 0.65 5.17
C VAL A 58 -15.35 -0.69 5.80
N LEU A 59 -14.57 -1.49 5.08
CA LEU A 59 -14.11 -2.78 5.56
C LEU A 59 -13.18 -2.66 6.78
N ALA A 60 -12.28 -1.66 6.77
CA ALA A 60 -11.42 -1.40 7.92
C ALA A 60 -12.24 -1.00 9.16
N ALA A 61 -13.29 -0.19 9.00
CA ALA A 61 -14.18 0.17 10.08
C ALA A 61 -14.94 -1.05 10.65
N ASN A 62 -15.46 -1.90 9.78
CA ASN A 62 -16.14 -3.15 10.18
C ASN A 62 -15.16 -4.12 10.87
N ALA A 63 -13.95 -4.27 10.34
CA ALA A 63 -12.91 -5.09 10.94
C ALA A 63 -12.52 -4.60 12.34
N ARG A 64 -12.46 -3.27 12.53
CA ARG A 64 -12.23 -2.70 13.86
C ARG A 64 -13.35 -3.07 14.84
N ALA A 65 -14.59 -2.90 14.43
CA ALA A 65 -15.74 -3.25 15.25
C ALA A 65 -15.71 -4.76 15.61
N GLU A 66 -15.35 -5.60 14.66
CA GLU A 66 -15.22 -7.04 14.88
C GLU A 66 -14.09 -7.38 15.87
N CYS A 67 -12.94 -6.70 15.78
CA CYS A 67 -11.84 -6.87 16.73
C CYS A 67 -12.29 -6.54 18.17
N VAL A 68 -13.03 -5.44 18.34
CA VAL A 68 -13.55 -5.05 19.66
C VAL A 68 -14.60 -6.04 20.14
N ASN A 69 -15.57 -6.40 19.30
CA ASN A 69 -16.66 -7.32 19.68
C ASN A 69 -16.17 -8.73 20.04
N ARG A 70 -15.09 -9.19 19.43
CA ARG A 70 -14.46 -10.48 19.74
C ARG A 70 -13.48 -10.41 20.92
N GLY A 71 -13.29 -9.24 21.53
CA GLY A 71 -12.32 -9.04 22.60
C GLY A 71 -10.86 -9.22 22.16
N LEU A 72 -10.55 -8.92 20.89
CA LEU A 72 -9.18 -9.03 20.37
C LEU A 72 -8.29 -7.84 20.78
N VAL A 73 -8.83 -6.92 21.58
CA VAL A 73 -8.12 -5.74 22.13
C VAL A 73 -7.85 -5.94 23.64
N ALA A 74 -7.76 -7.18 24.07
CA ALA A 74 -7.58 -7.50 25.48
C ALA A 74 -6.11 -7.78 25.81
N ALA A 75 -5.70 -7.50 27.04
CA ALA A 75 -4.33 -7.70 27.52
C ALA A 75 -3.93 -9.18 27.59
N ASP A 76 -4.89 -10.07 27.85
CA ASP A 76 -4.68 -11.50 28.01
C ASP A 76 -4.32 -12.24 26.71
N ILE A 77 -4.44 -11.59 25.55
CA ILE A 77 -3.96 -12.16 24.28
C ILE A 77 -2.44 -12.09 24.13
N PHE A 78 -1.77 -11.26 24.93
CA PHE A 78 -0.31 -11.17 24.91
C PHE A 78 0.30 -12.24 25.82
N SER A 79 1.26 -13.00 25.28
CA SER A 79 2.11 -13.88 26.06
C SER A 79 3.38 -13.16 26.51
N SER A 80 4.12 -13.72 27.46
CA SER A 80 5.33 -13.10 28.03
C SER A 80 6.45 -12.76 27.04
N ALA A 81 6.41 -13.32 25.83
CA ALA A 81 7.39 -13.08 24.77
C ALA A 81 6.81 -12.31 23.58
N THR A 82 5.56 -11.83 23.70
CA THR A 82 4.84 -11.29 22.56
C THR A 82 5.03 -9.79 22.49
N THR A 83 5.63 -9.31 21.42
CA THR A 83 5.82 -7.86 21.14
C THR A 83 4.72 -7.27 20.27
N ALA A 84 3.95 -8.12 19.60
CA ALA A 84 2.74 -7.77 18.87
C ALA A 84 1.90 -9.03 18.64
N CYS A 85 0.57 -8.87 18.56
CA CYS A 85 -0.35 -9.92 18.18
C CYS A 85 -0.85 -9.68 16.76
N VAL A 86 -0.87 -10.73 15.93
CA VAL A 86 -1.34 -10.66 14.54
C VAL A 86 -2.47 -11.66 14.33
N PHE A 87 -3.49 -11.26 13.59
CA PHE A 87 -4.65 -12.08 13.30
C PHE A 87 -5.21 -11.81 11.89
N GLY A 88 -6.12 -12.68 11.45
CA GLY A 88 -6.63 -12.67 10.10
C GLY A 88 -5.55 -13.02 9.07
N GLU A 89 -5.54 -12.33 7.95
CA GLU A 89 -4.57 -12.57 6.89
C GLU A 89 -3.11 -12.27 7.29
N LEU A 90 -2.91 -11.58 8.42
CA LEU A 90 -1.57 -11.34 8.97
C LEU A 90 -1.08 -12.47 9.90
N ALA A 91 -1.90 -13.46 10.22
CA ALA A 91 -1.50 -14.58 11.09
C ALA A 91 -0.28 -15.35 10.57
N GLY A 92 -0.06 -15.37 9.25
CA GLY A 92 1.14 -15.94 8.62
C GLY A 92 2.46 -15.23 8.98
N LEU A 93 2.41 -14.06 9.64
CA LEU A 93 3.59 -13.38 10.17
C LEU A 93 4.11 -13.98 11.47
N SER A 94 3.31 -14.81 12.16
CA SER A 94 3.77 -15.52 13.34
C SER A 94 4.95 -16.42 12.96
N GLY A 95 6.07 -16.25 13.66
CA GLY A 95 7.33 -16.94 13.35
C GLY A 95 8.35 -16.14 12.53
N THR A 96 8.00 -14.98 11.99
CA THR A 96 8.95 -14.11 11.24
C THR A 96 9.63 -13.05 12.13
N GLY A 97 9.65 -13.25 13.45
CA GLY A 97 10.14 -12.27 14.44
C GLY A 97 9.01 -11.49 15.13
N ILE A 98 7.77 -11.75 14.74
CA ILE A 98 6.57 -11.36 15.47
C ILE A 98 6.18 -12.59 16.27
N ALA A 99 6.19 -12.47 17.61
CA ALA A 99 5.87 -13.60 18.46
C ALA A 99 4.41 -14.02 18.28
N GLY A 100 4.17 -15.32 18.30
CA GLY A 100 2.86 -15.89 18.06
C GLY A 100 1.84 -15.50 19.12
N ALA A 101 0.59 -15.56 18.72
CA ALA A 101 -0.56 -15.36 19.56
C ALA A 101 -0.60 -16.34 20.74
N SER A 102 -1.13 -15.89 21.87
CA SER A 102 -1.44 -16.79 22.99
C SER A 102 -2.54 -17.79 22.62
N ALA A 103 -2.67 -18.87 23.39
CA ALA A 103 -3.77 -19.83 23.22
C ALA A 103 -5.16 -19.15 23.27
N ASN A 104 -5.28 -18.08 24.06
CA ASN A 104 -6.52 -17.29 24.18
C ASN A 104 -6.90 -16.61 22.86
N LEU A 105 -5.92 -16.17 22.08
CA LEU A 105 -6.20 -15.61 20.76
C LEU A 105 -6.77 -16.68 19.81
N ALA A 106 -6.21 -17.88 19.82
CA ALA A 106 -6.71 -18.98 19.00
C ALA A 106 -8.18 -19.33 19.31
N GLN A 107 -8.58 -19.25 20.58
CA GLN A 107 -9.98 -19.46 20.99
C GLN A 107 -10.91 -18.34 20.51
N ARG A 108 -10.46 -17.08 20.54
CA ARG A 108 -11.26 -15.91 20.14
C ARG A 108 -11.34 -15.74 18.62
N THR A 109 -10.29 -16.09 17.89
CA THR A 109 -10.27 -15.98 16.44
C THR A 109 -11.03 -17.12 15.75
N GLY A 110 -11.13 -18.29 16.39
CA GLY A 110 -11.76 -19.47 15.81
C GLY A 110 -11.10 -19.89 14.50
N THR A 111 -11.69 -20.88 13.83
CA THR A 111 -11.31 -21.29 12.48
C THR A 111 -11.99 -20.46 11.39
N SER A 112 -12.86 -19.52 11.78
CA SER A 112 -13.59 -18.69 10.83
C SER A 112 -12.64 -17.74 10.12
N ALA A 113 -12.54 -17.91 8.82
CA ALA A 113 -11.79 -16.99 7.99
C ALA A 113 -12.25 -15.55 8.27
N PHE A 114 -11.32 -14.63 8.45
CA PHE A 114 -11.56 -13.19 8.54
C PHE A 114 -11.93 -12.65 7.14
N GLN A 115 -12.95 -13.28 6.57
CA GLN A 115 -13.55 -12.91 5.30
C GLN A 115 -14.80 -12.11 5.62
N LEU A 116 -14.97 -10.99 4.95
CA LEU A 116 -16.29 -10.42 4.87
C LEU A 116 -17.17 -11.37 4.05
N ALA A 117 -18.23 -11.84 4.65
CA ALA A 117 -19.15 -12.78 4.02
C ALA A 117 -19.71 -12.26 2.69
N ASP A 118 -19.76 -10.93 2.52
CA ASP A 118 -20.43 -10.28 1.40
C ASP A 118 -19.47 -9.90 0.23
N ASP A 119 -18.15 -9.92 0.41
CA ASP A 119 -17.21 -9.60 -0.67
C ASP A 119 -15.93 -10.44 -0.60
N PRO A 120 -15.90 -11.58 -1.31
CA PRO A 120 -14.72 -12.46 -1.31
C PRO A 120 -13.49 -11.84 -1.97
N ALA A 121 -13.67 -10.69 -2.66
CA ALA A 121 -12.57 -9.97 -3.30
C ALA A 121 -11.69 -9.21 -2.30
N PHE A 122 -12.18 -8.98 -1.08
CA PHE A 122 -11.45 -8.26 -0.04
C PHE A 122 -11.17 -9.16 1.15
N ARG A 123 -10.00 -8.96 1.74
CA ARG A 123 -9.52 -9.65 2.93
C ARG A 123 -8.98 -8.61 3.90
N TRP A 124 -8.97 -8.95 5.18
CA TRP A 124 -8.34 -8.10 6.16
C TRP A 124 -7.52 -8.89 7.17
N GLY A 125 -6.57 -8.23 7.76
CA GLY A 125 -5.81 -8.72 8.90
C GLY A 125 -5.50 -7.58 9.83
N ALA A 126 -5.19 -7.87 11.07
CA ALA A 126 -4.87 -6.85 12.03
C ALA A 126 -3.62 -7.19 12.84
N MET A 127 -2.97 -6.14 13.32
CA MET A 127 -1.83 -6.21 14.21
C MET A 127 -2.09 -5.29 15.40
N LEU A 128 -2.05 -5.86 16.59
CA LEU A 128 -2.13 -5.12 17.84
C LEU A 128 -0.73 -5.00 18.44
N THR A 129 -0.29 -3.79 18.66
CA THR A 129 1.07 -3.48 19.11
C THR A 129 0.99 -2.60 20.36
N PRO A 130 1.56 -2.99 21.50
CA PRO A 130 1.62 -2.16 22.69
C PRO A 130 2.53 -0.95 22.47
N ALA A 131 2.21 0.20 23.04
CA ALA A 131 2.98 1.43 22.89
C ALA A 131 4.37 1.33 23.54
N SER A 132 4.49 0.58 24.62
CA SER A 132 5.76 0.29 25.29
C SER A 132 6.29 -1.05 24.81
N GLY A 133 7.48 -1.08 24.23
CA GLY A 133 8.14 -2.32 23.77
C GLY A 133 8.60 -3.25 24.89
N GLY A 134 7.90 -3.26 26.02
CA GLY A 134 8.22 -4.11 27.17
C GLY A 134 7.76 -5.55 26.98
N THR A 135 8.56 -6.48 27.46
CA THR A 135 8.25 -7.91 27.57
C THR A 135 7.30 -8.22 28.74
N THR A 136 6.33 -7.37 28.99
CA THR A 136 5.33 -7.57 30.05
C THR A 136 4.23 -8.50 29.53
N SER A 137 3.83 -9.46 30.34
CA SER A 137 2.82 -10.47 29.97
C SER A 137 1.46 -10.22 30.62
N GLY A 138 0.43 -10.54 29.87
CA GLY A 138 -0.92 -10.76 30.39
C GLY A 138 -1.48 -9.55 31.16
N THR A 139 -1.92 -9.79 32.38
CA THR A 139 -2.58 -8.82 33.25
C THR A 139 -1.78 -7.53 33.53
N ALA A 140 -0.45 -7.57 33.40
CA ALA A 140 0.39 -6.39 33.54
C ALA A 140 0.26 -5.42 32.35
N MET A 141 -0.38 -5.83 31.27
CA MET A 141 -0.65 -4.97 30.08
C MET A 141 -2.05 -4.35 30.12
N ALA A 142 -2.91 -4.75 31.05
CA ALA A 142 -4.23 -4.15 31.17
C ALA A 142 -4.12 -2.63 31.48
N GLY A 143 -4.92 -1.83 30.83
CA GLY A 143 -4.89 -0.37 30.93
C GLY A 143 -3.77 0.32 30.16
N LEU A 144 -2.84 -0.44 29.50
CA LEU A 144 -1.78 0.18 28.71
C LEU A 144 -2.27 0.61 27.31
N PRO A 145 -1.73 1.72 26.80
CA PRO A 145 -2.02 2.14 25.45
C PRO A 145 -1.40 1.16 24.43
N ALA A 146 -2.15 0.89 23.38
CA ALA A 146 -1.73 0.06 22.26
C ALA A 146 -2.21 0.66 20.94
N THR A 147 -1.68 0.17 19.84
CA THR A 147 -2.12 0.54 18.50
C THR A 147 -2.69 -0.69 17.81
N LEU A 148 -3.96 -0.63 17.46
CA LEU A 148 -4.60 -1.60 16.57
C LEU A 148 -4.44 -1.13 15.14
N SER A 149 -3.69 -1.88 14.33
CA SER A 149 -3.48 -1.59 12.92
C SER A 149 -4.27 -2.59 12.08
N ILE A 150 -5.16 -2.09 11.24
CA ILE A 150 -6.00 -2.92 10.37
C ILE A 150 -5.52 -2.75 8.94
N ALA A 151 -5.13 -3.86 8.32
CA ALA A 151 -4.69 -3.93 6.93
C ALA A 151 -5.78 -4.57 6.07
N VAL A 152 -6.16 -3.90 4.98
CA VAL A 152 -7.15 -4.39 4.01
C VAL A 152 -6.44 -4.74 2.72
N PHE A 153 -6.72 -5.93 2.20
CA PHE A 153 -6.12 -6.50 0.99
C PHE A 153 -7.19 -6.74 -0.06
N ARG A 154 -6.83 -6.60 -1.33
CA ARG A 154 -7.72 -6.91 -2.44
C ARG A 154 -8.01 -8.42 -2.59
N LYS A 155 -7.13 -9.27 -2.12
CA LYS A 155 -7.20 -10.75 -2.13
C LYS A 155 -6.34 -11.25 -1.00
N ALA A 156 -6.30 -12.56 -0.77
CA ALA A 156 -5.33 -13.13 0.17
C ALA A 156 -3.92 -12.62 -0.15
N PRO A 157 -3.24 -11.95 0.80
CA PRO A 157 -1.95 -11.33 0.53
C PRO A 157 -0.87 -12.40 0.30
N THR A 158 0.03 -12.11 -0.63
CA THR A 158 1.31 -12.81 -0.67
C THR A 158 2.28 -12.04 0.21
N ILE A 159 2.85 -12.73 1.19
CA ILE A 159 3.84 -12.16 2.12
C ILE A 159 5.23 -12.33 1.50
N SER A 160 6.03 -11.29 1.52
CA SER A 160 7.35 -11.27 0.85
C SER A 160 8.42 -12.14 1.51
N GLY A 161 8.17 -12.63 2.73
CA GLY A 161 9.24 -13.04 3.62
C GLY A 161 10.01 -11.82 4.19
N THR A 162 11.10 -12.10 4.89
CA THR A 162 11.91 -11.05 5.54
C THR A 162 12.84 -10.38 4.54
N ILE A 163 12.71 -9.08 4.36
CA ILE A 163 13.54 -8.23 3.51
C ILE A 163 14.48 -7.45 4.42
N ARG A 164 15.79 -7.58 4.23
CA ARG A 164 16.78 -6.83 4.98
C ARG A 164 17.09 -5.52 4.28
N LEU A 165 16.97 -4.42 5.03
CA LEU A 165 17.29 -3.08 4.57
C LEU A 165 18.43 -2.50 5.39
N THR A 166 19.35 -1.79 4.73
CA THR A 166 20.46 -1.09 5.38
C THR A 166 20.33 0.40 5.14
N GLY A 167 20.41 1.20 6.20
CA GLY A 167 20.31 2.66 6.14
C GLY A 167 20.97 3.31 7.35
N GLY A 168 20.88 4.62 7.45
CA GLY A 168 21.36 5.40 8.60
C GLY A 168 20.23 5.79 9.56
N THR A 169 20.57 5.95 10.83
CA THR A 169 19.61 6.41 11.85
C THR A 169 19.10 7.83 11.60
N SER A 170 19.91 8.66 10.95
CA SER A 170 19.61 10.04 10.60
C SER A 170 18.93 10.22 9.24
N SER A 171 18.81 9.15 8.45
CA SER A 171 18.23 9.21 7.09
C SER A 171 17.13 8.18 6.92
N PRO A 172 15.97 8.54 6.38
CA PRO A 172 14.91 7.60 6.05
C PRO A 172 15.22 6.75 4.81
N LEU A 173 16.40 6.91 4.22
CA LEU A 173 16.85 6.20 3.01
C LEU A 173 17.47 4.87 3.37
N PHE A 174 16.93 3.81 2.79
CA PHE A 174 17.40 2.43 2.97
C PHE A 174 17.75 1.79 1.64
N ARG A 175 18.78 0.95 1.68
CA ARG A 175 19.16 0.08 0.57
C ARG A 175 18.73 -1.35 0.89
N LEU A 176 18.21 -2.06 -0.11
CA LEU A 176 17.97 -3.49 0.01
C LEU A 176 19.30 -4.23 0.09
N THR A 177 19.46 -5.08 1.10
CA THR A 177 20.70 -5.84 1.37
C THR A 177 20.46 -7.33 1.55
N SER A 178 19.27 -7.84 1.26
CA SER A 178 19.00 -9.26 1.39
C SER A 178 19.50 -10.05 0.17
N GLY A 179 20.57 -10.79 0.36
CA GLY A 179 21.08 -11.93 -0.41
C GLY A 179 21.00 -11.84 -1.92
N SER A 180 20.37 -12.83 -2.54
CA SER A 180 20.22 -12.98 -3.99
C SER A 180 19.38 -11.89 -4.68
N ILE A 181 18.77 -10.99 -3.93
CA ILE A 181 17.93 -9.92 -4.45
C ILE A 181 18.75 -8.71 -4.92
N GLU A 182 20.00 -8.58 -4.47
CA GLU A 182 20.82 -7.41 -4.80
C GLU A 182 21.62 -7.53 -6.09
N VAL A 183 21.85 -8.72 -6.58
CA VAL A 183 22.81 -8.96 -7.67
C VAL A 183 22.11 -9.19 -8.98
N TRP A 184 22.12 -8.19 -9.83
CA TRP A 184 21.73 -8.33 -11.23
C TRP A 184 22.98 -8.24 -12.10
N HIS A 185 23.32 -9.34 -12.81
CA HIS A 185 24.42 -9.36 -13.77
C HIS A 185 23.93 -8.85 -15.13
N LEU A 186 24.53 -7.79 -15.63
CA LEU A 186 24.27 -7.19 -16.95
C LEU A 186 24.44 -8.21 -18.12
N SER A 187 25.17 -9.30 -17.90
CA SER A 187 25.39 -10.34 -18.91
C SER A 187 24.17 -11.18 -19.25
N LYS A 188 23.16 -11.20 -18.39
CA LYS A 188 21.86 -11.84 -18.68
C LYS A 188 20.88 -10.75 -19.12
N LYS A 189 20.75 -10.55 -20.41
CA LYS A 189 19.73 -9.71 -21.07
C LYS A 189 18.31 -10.27 -20.81
N THR A 190 17.89 -10.39 -19.58
CA THR A 190 16.50 -10.66 -19.24
C THR A 190 15.79 -9.33 -19.05
N LEU A 191 14.71 -9.12 -19.78
CA LEU A 191 13.90 -7.91 -19.87
C LEU A 191 13.27 -7.44 -18.55
N LEU A 192 13.36 -8.25 -17.48
CA LEU A 192 12.85 -7.92 -16.15
C LEU A 192 13.94 -8.28 -15.13
N ASP A 193 14.47 -7.27 -14.48
CA ASP A 193 15.28 -7.41 -13.27
C ASP A 193 14.40 -8.06 -12.18
N PRO A 194 14.69 -9.29 -11.71
CA PRO A 194 13.86 -9.94 -10.69
C PRO A 194 13.79 -9.12 -9.41
N ASN A 195 14.79 -8.30 -9.11
CA ASN A 195 14.78 -7.41 -7.96
C ASN A 195 13.87 -6.21 -8.17
N GLU A 196 13.80 -5.69 -9.38
CA GLU A 196 12.87 -4.62 -9.72
C GLU A 196 11.43 -5.11 -9.66
N ALA A 197 11.14 -6.30 -10.19
CA ALA A 197 9.83 -6.92 -10.10
C ALA A 197 9.44 -7.17 -8.63
N PHE A 198 10.36 -7.73 -7.83
CA PHE A 198 10.17 -7.95 -6.40
C PHE A 198 9.91 -6.63 -5.65
N ARG A 199 10.75 -5.62 -5.88
CA ARG A 199 10.60 -4.30 -5.26
C ARG A 199 9.27 -3.65 -5.64
N ARG A 200 8.90 -3.69 -6.92
CA ARG A 200 7.62 -3.14 -7.39
C ARG A 200 6.43 -3.87 -6.79
N ARG A 201 6.56 -5.15 -6.52
CA ARG A 201 5.50 -5.96 -5.95
C ARG A 201 5.31 -5.75 -4.46
N PHE A 202 6.41 -5.77 -3.69
CA PHE A 202 6.37 -5.78 -2.22
C PHE A 202 6.74 -4.47 -1.55
N LEU A 203 7.45 -3.59 -2.27
CA LEU A 203 7.90 -2.29 -1.79
C LEU A 203 7.54 -1.16 -2.76
N PRO A 204 6.32 -1.11 -3.32
CA PRO A 204 5.97 0.00 -4.21
C PRO A 204 5.88 1.30 -3.40
N ALA A 205 6.13 2.43 -4.08
CA ALA A 205 5.91 3.74 -3.46
C ALA A 205 4.46 3.90 -2.99
N CYS A 206 4.26 4.61 -1.90
CA CYS A 206 2.98 4.82 -1.24
C CYS A 206 2.34 3.57 -0.62
N SER A 207 3.05 2.44 -0.53
CA SER A 207 2.61 1.25 0.20
C SER A 207 3.02 1.29 1.68
N HIS A 208 2.56 0.29 2.43
CA HIS A 208 3.00 0.06 3.80
C HIS A 208 3.68 -1.30 3.92
N VAL A 209 4.64 -1.37 4.81
CA VAL A 209 5.36 -2.58 5.18
C VAL A 209 5.43 -2.69 6.70
N VAL A 210 5.62 -3.89 7.21
CA VAL A 210 5.86 -4.09 8.65
C VAL A 210 7.37 -4.12 8.89
N ALA A 211 7.88 -3.16 9.66
CA ALA A 211 9.24 -3.17 10.16
C ALA A 211 9.31 -4.07 11.40
N LEU A 212 10.22 -5.05 11.37
CA LEU A 212 10.47 -5.99 12.47
C LEU A 212 11.37 -5.33 13.53
N THR A 213 10.86 -4.27 14.12
CA THR A 213 11.45 -3.59 15.28
C THR A 213 10.90 -4.20 16.57
N ASN A 214 11.35 -3.73 17.72
CA ASN A 214 10.76 -4.10 19.00
C ASN A 214 10.13 -2.87 19.68
N PRO A 215 8.80 -2.72 19.67
CA PRO A 215 7.81 -3.58 19.01
C PRO A 215 7.79 -3.42 17.48
N PRO A 216 7.24 -4.41 16.74
CA PRO A 216 7.03 -4.30 15.30
C PRO A 216 6.05 -3.17 14.98
N ARG A 217 6.27 -2.48 13.86
CA ARG A 217 5.40 -1.38 13.46
C ARG A 217 5.23 -1.25 11.96
N TRP A 218 4.11 -0.72 11.55
CA TRP A 218 3.87 -0.33 10.19
C TRP A 218 4.68 0.92 9.85
N VAL A 219 5.30 0.90 8.69
CA VAL A 219 6.00 2.05 8.11
C VAL A 219 5.58 2.22 6.67
N ARG A 220 5.51 3.46 6.20
CA ARG A 220 5.12 3.76 4.84
C ARG A 220 6.35 3.80 3.94
N VAL A 221 6.28 3.21 2.77
CA VAL A 221 7.25 3.38 1.69
C VAL A 221 6.87 4.65 0.92
N THR A 222 7.56 5.76 1.17
CA THR A 222 7.26 7.03 0.51
C THR A 222 7.82 7.08 -0.90
N SER A 223 8.98 6.47 -1.13
CA SER A 223 9.63 6.39 -2.43
C SER A 223 10.34 5.06 -2.59
N SER A 224 10.43 4.59 -3.82
CA SER A 224 11.08 3.31 -4.15
C SER A 224 11.62 3.36 -5.57
N TRP A 225 12.95 3.17 -5.74
CA TRP A 225 13.60 3.22 -7.04
C TRP A 225 14.79 2.28 -7.12
N THR A 226 15.30 2.11 -8.33
CA THR A 226 16.51 1.34 -8.62
C THR A 226 17.45 2.20 -9.45
N MET A 227 18.73 2.18 -9.09
CA MET A 227 19.76 2.90 -9.84
C MET A 227 20.93 1.97 -10.18
N PRO A 228 21.61 2.21 -11.32
CA PRO A 228 22.85 1.50 -11.65
C PRO A 228 23.92 1.80 -10.59
N GLY A 229 24.73 0.81 -10.28
CA GLY A 229 25.84 1.01 -9.36
C GLY A 229 26.69 -0.25 -9.23
N PRO A 230 27.94 -0.13 -8.78
CA PRO A 230 28.78 -1.28 -8.52
C PRO A 230 28.18 -2.09 -7.37
N ILE A 231 28.19 -3.40 -7.50
CA ILE A 231 27.82 -4.36 -6.47
C ILE A 231 29.06 -5.16 -6.15
N THR A 232 29.42 -5.20 -4.87
CA THR A 232 30.53 -6.04 -4.40
C THR A 232 30.00 -7.46 -4.20
N SER A 233 30.47 -8.39 -5.02
CA SER A 233 30.22 -9.82 -4.88
C SER A 233 31.54 -10.51 -4.57
N GLY A 234 31.79 -10.87 -3.31
CA GLY A 234 33.07 -11.33 -2.86
C GLY A 234 34.15 -10.25 -2.98
N SER A 235 35.26 -10.53 -3.70
CA SER A 235 36.34 -9.58 -3.96
C SER A 235 36.16 -8.75 -5.25
N GLU A 236 35.11 -8.97 -6.02
CA GLU A 236 34.91 -8.32 -7.32
C GLU A 236 33.78 -7.29 -7.26
N ASN A 237 34.01 -6.13 -7.89
CA ASN A 237 32.97 -5.13 -8.15
C ASN A 237 32.31 -5.43 -9.48
N VAL A 238 31.07 -5.89 -9.44
CA VAL A 238 30.30 -6.20 -10.64
C VAL A 238 29.32 -5.06 -10.92
N ALA A 239 29.18 -4.69 -12.19
CA ALA A 239 28.13 -3.74 -12.60
C ALA A 239 26.76 -4.36 -12.32
N GLY A 240 25.93 -3.64 -11.57
CA GLY A 240 24.60 -4.13 -11.20
C GLY A 240 23.63 -2.99 -10.89
N ARG A 241 22.49 -3.34 -10.35
CA ARG A 241 21.49 -2.38 -9.90
C ARG A 241 21.26 -2.49 -8.41
N ARG A 242 21.14 -1.35 -7.75
CA ARG A 242 20.82 -1.26 -6.33
C ARG A 242 19.41 -0.72 -6.16
N SER A 243 18.63 -1.37 -5.33
CA SER A 243 17.27 -0.93 -4.99
C SER A 243 17.26 -0.14 -3.70
N PHE A 244 16.55 0.98 -3.71
CA PHE A 244 16.42 1.89 -2.60
C PHE A 244 14.95 2.12 -2.27
N VAL A 245 14.69 2.34 -0.99
CA VAL A 245 13.38 2.73 -0.47
C VAL A 245 13.55 3.83 0.57
N VAL A 246 12.56 4.71 0.65
CA VAL A 246 12.44 5.69 1.75
C VAL A 246 11.28 5.27 2.61
N LEU A 247 11.55 5.10 3.91
CA LEU A 247 10.58 4.67 4.91
C LEU A 247 10.21 5.84 5.85
N ASP A 248 8.93 5.99 6.13
CA ASP A 248 8.40 7.00 7.05
C ASP A 248 7.33 6.38 7.97
N PRO A 249 7.47 6.48 9.30
CA PRO A 249 8.66 7.00 10.00
C PRO A 249 9.88 6.10 9.83
N ASN A 250 11.08 6.68 10.04
CA ASN A 250 12.32 5.89 10.03
C ASN A 250 12.24 4.78 11.11
N PRO A 251 12.32 3.50 10.74
CA PRO A 251 12.18 2.40 11.68
C PRO A 251 13.41 2.19 12.57
N LEU A 252 14.58 2.76 12.21
CA LEU A 252 15.78 2.64 13.00
C LEU A 252 15.73 3.59 14.21
N THR A 253 15.85 3.00 15.37
CA THR A 253 16.02 3.71 16.64
C THR A 253 17.36 3.32 17.24
N GLY A 254 18.19 4.30 17.58
CA GLY A 254 19.51 4.05 18.16
C GLY A 254 20.61 3.85 17.12
N SER A 255 21.61 3.02 17.41
CA SER A 255 22.83 2.83 16.60
C SER A 255 22.73 1.76 15.50
N GLY A 256 21.54 1.20 15.29
CA GLY A 256 21.33 0.17 14.28
C GLY A 256 21.45 0.71 12.86
N THR A 257 22.07 -0.07 11.97
CA THR A 257 22.18 0.26 10.55
C THR A 257 21.33 -0.62 9.66
N THR A 258 20.67 -1.64 10.22
CA THR A 258 19.85 -2.59 9.49
C THR A 258 18.47 -2.75 10.13
N VAL A 259 17.46 -2.89 9.30
CA VAL A 259 16.10 -3.26 9.72
C VAL A 259 15.57 -4.34 8.78
N ASN A 260 14.86 -5.29 9.35
CA ASN A 260 14.10 -6.28 8.59
C ASN A 260 12.67 -5.78 8.40
N VAL A 261 12.16 -5.89 7.18
CA VAL A 261 10.78 -5.51 6.86
C VAL A 261 10.08 -6.66 6.14
N ILE A 262 8.75 -6.65 6.20
CA ILE A 262 7.90 -7.57 5.47
C ILE A 262 6.95 -6.74 4.61
N GLY A 263 6.95 -7.00 3.31
CA GLY A 263 6.07 -6.38 2.34
C GLY A 263 4.90 -7.30 1.96
N PHE A 264 3.85 -6.71 1.44
CA PHE A 264 2.61 -7.39 1.08
C PHE A 264 2.21 -7.08 -0.35
N ASP A 265 1.74 -8.10 -1.05
CA ASP A 265 1.08 -7.92 -2.34
C ASP A 265 -0.42 -7.72 -2.14
N GLY A 266 -1.00 -6.78 -2.88
CA GLY A 266 -2.45 -6.53 -2.83
C GLY A 266 -2.93 -5.71 -1.64
N LEU A 267 -2.03 -5.11 -0.86
CA LEU A 267 -2.38 -4.20 0.23
C LEU A 267 -3.00 -2.92 -0.35
N LEU A 268 -4.21 -2.60 0.11
CA LEU A 268 -4.95 -1.41 -0.32
C LEU A 268 -4.85 -0.28 0.70
N ARG A 269 -4.94 -0.63 1.99
CA ARG A 269 -5.04 0.35 3.06
C ARG A 269 -4.54 -0.21 4.39
N VAL A 270 -3.98 0.66 5.21
CA VAL A 270 -3.68 0.39 6.63
C VAL A 270 -4.22 1.54 7.45
N ASP A 271 -5.08 1.22 8.41
CA ASP A 271 -5.63 2.18 9.36
C ASP A 271 -5.09 1.89 10.76
N HIS A 272 -4.66 2.93 11.45
CA HIS A 272 -4.12 2.85 12.81
C HIS A 272 -5.09 3.46 13.81
N HIS A 273 -5.43 2.72 14.83
CA HIS A 273 -6.33 3.14 15.88
C HIS A 273 -5.65 3.02 17.23
N PRO A 274 -5.52 4.12 17.98
CA PRO A 274 -5.11 4.03 19.37
C PRO A 274 -6.22 3.32 20.16
N VAL A 275 -5.82 2.39 21.00
CA VAL A 275 -6.71 1.61 21.86
C VAL A 275 -6.09 1.47 23.25
N THR A 276 -6.91 1.17 24.23
CA THR A 276 -6.47 0.76 25.57
C THR A 276 -6.75 -0.71 25.70
N LEU A 277 -5.81 -1.46 26.25
CA LEU A 277 -5.99 -2.90 26.47
C LEU A 277 -6.89 -3.13 27.67
N ASP A 278 -7.92 -3.91 27.48
CA ASP A 278 -8.88 -4.32 28.54
C ASP A 278 -8.32 -5.43 29.44
#